data_d319b294f8cd975dd04760b7de97bbc8
#
_entry.id   d319b294f8cd975dd04760b7de97bbc8
#
_cell.length_a   1.000
_cell.length_b   1.000
_cell.length_c   1.000
_cell.angle_alpha   90.00
_cell.angle_beta   90.00
_cell.angle_gamma   90.00
#
_symmetry.space_group_name_H-M   'P 1'
#
loop_
_entity.id
_entity.type
_entity.pdbx_description
1 polymer ?
#
loop_
_entity_poly.entity_id
_entity_poly.type
_entity_poly.pdbx_seq_one_letter_code
_entity_poly.pdbx_strand_id
1 'polypeptide(L)'
;LGVSLPGLTQWEKLRMSYVKPDQLIDAIVHSGVDKSNLTVPQMVARGTLAGAILGAATTVALTAAEQTGLPIVGAVLFPVGFVMIILLGLELVTGSFALIPLAVMEGRTNVAKCVTNFSVVIASHIVGAALYGALYVTAITYAGTETSDPMVQAIVHLAEHKVLPYEAVGLGGIVAVVIKAMLCNWMVAIGTIISYSSSSTAGKILAMWLPVTTFFSLGLEHAVVNMFVIPAGMMLGADISFGQWWGWNQAPVLVGNLLGALLFTALPLYFSHRTRINRAVDVPPSVVRREPALLDF
;
A
#
# COMPACT_ATOMS: atom_id res chain seq x y z
N LEU A 1 0.56 -10.20 -22.84
CA LEU A 1 0.03 -10.46 -24.20
C LEU A 1 -1.36 -11.04 -24.01
N GLY A 2 -2.41 -10.20 -24.18
CA GLY A 2 -3.80 -10.62 -24.09
C GLY A 2 -4.17 -11.49 -25.29
N VAL A 3 -4.46 -12.75 -25.04
CA VAL A 3 -5.09 -13.63 -26.04
C VAL A 3 -6.53 -13.15 -26.19
N SER A 4 -6.85 -12.48 -27.31
CA SER A 4 -8.24 -12.22 -27.67
C SER A 4 -8.82 -13.53 -28.16
N LEU A 5 -9.73 -14.12 -27.38
CA LEU A 5 -10.54 -15.26 -27.80
C LEU A 5 -11.81 -14.71 -28.50
N PRO A 6 -11.91 -14.78 -29.83
CA PRO A 6 -13.11 -14.34 -30.54
C PRO A 6 -14.25 -15.30 -30.25
N GLY A 7 -15.42 -14.78 -29.87
CA GLY A 7 -16.66 -15.54 -29.70
C GLY A 7 -17.24 -15.59 -28.29
N LEU A 8 -16.56 -15.06 -27.27
CA LEU A 8 -17.11 -15.06 -25.91
C LEU A 8 -18.11 -13.91 -25.69
N THR A 9 -19.22 -14.23 -25.04
CA THR A 9 -20.20 -13.25 -24.57
C THR A 9 -19.59 -12.31 -23.54
N GLN A 10 -20.19 -11.14 -23.34
CA GLN A 10 -19.76 -10.18 -22.32
C GLN A 10 -19.77 -10.81 -20.90
N TRP A 11 -20.70 -11.70 -20.63
CA TRP A 11 -20.79 -12.45 -19.36
C TRP A 11 -19.67 -13.45 -19.18
N GLU A 12 -19.23 -14.12 -20.21
CA GLU A 12 -18.09 -15.05 -20.15
C GLU A 12 -16.78 -14.29 -19.93
N LYS A 13 -16.61 -13.12 -20.57
CA LYS A 13 -15.46 -12.24 -20.33
C LYS A 13 -15.41 -11.73 -18.90
N LEU A 14 -16.54 -11.37 -18.30
CA LEU A 14 -16.64 -10.96 -16.89
C LEU A 14 -16.34 -12.13 -15.95
N ARG A 15 -16.83 -13.33 -16.27
CA ARG A 15 -16.56 -14.55 -15.49
C ARG A 15 -15.08 -14.95 -15.52
N MET A 16 -14.36 -14.68 -16.63
CA MET A 16 -12.92 -14.94 -16.77
C MET A 16 -12.05 -13.85 -16.15
N SER A 17 -12.61 -12.70 -15.74
CA SER A 17 -11.84 -11.64 -15.08
C SER A 17 -11.63 -11.86 -13.59
N TYR A 18 -12.40 -12.76 -12.96
CA TYR A 18 -12.26 -13.07 -11.53
C TYR A 18 -11.23 -14.17 -11.30
N VAL A 19 -10.25 -13.89 -10.45
CA VAL A 19 -9.23 -14.83 -9.99
C VAL A 19 -9.70 -15.48 -8.69
N LYS A 20 -9.73 -16.80 -8.65
CA LYS A 20 -10.19 -17.56 -7.47
C LYS A 20 -9.20 -17.42 -6.30
N PRO A 21 -9.67 -17.57 -5.03
CA PRO A 21 -8.83 -17.38 -3.86
C PRO A 21 -7.59 -18.28 -3.78
N ASP A 22 -7.65 -19.51 -4.26
CA ASP A 22 -6.50 -20.42 -4.34
C ASP A 22 -5.41 -19.92 -5.29
N GLN A 23 -5.82 -19.41 -6.47
CA GLN A 23 -4.91 -18.79 -7.44
C GLN A 23 -4.41 -17.41 -6.97
N LEU A 24 -5.21 -16.71 -6.16
CA LEU A 24 -4.85 -15.43 -5.59
C LEU A 24 -3.60 -15.54 -4.70
N ILE A 25 -3.48 -16.60 -3.88
CA ILE A 25 -2.32 -16.82 -3.03
C ILE A 25 -1.03 -16.94 -3.86
N ASP A 26 -1.07 -17.69 -4.96
CA ASP A 26 0.11 -17.80 -5.83
C ASP A 26 0.50 -16.45 -6.45
N ALA A 27 -0.48 -15.65 -6.88
CA ALA A 27 -0.24 -14.33 -7.45
C ALA A 27 0.40 -13.37 -6.44
N ILE A 28 -0.06 -13.33 -5.19
CA ILE A 28 0.50 -12.45 -4.15
C ILE A 28 1.89 -12.89 -3.70
N VAL A 29 2.17 -14.20 -3.60
CA VAL A 29 3.52 -14.73 -3.31
C VAL A 29 4.47 -14.37 -4.44
N HIS A 30 4.04 -14.53 -5.72
CA HIS A 30 4.86 -14.14 -6.87
C HIS A 30 5.18 -12.65 -6.85
N SER A 31 4.19 -11.81 -6.60
CA SER A 31 4.41 -10.37 -6.46
C SER A 31 5.38 -10.03 -5.32
N GLY A 32 5.34 -10.75 -4.20
CA GLY A 32 6.30 -10.61 -3.11
C GLY A 32 7.73 -10.92 -3.54
N VAL A 33 7.91 -11.95 -4.37
CA VAL A 33 9.22 -12.28 -4.98
C VAL A 33 9.71 -11.16 -5.89
N ASP A 34 8.85 -10.68 -6.80
CA ASP A 34 9.20 -9.60 -7.74
C ASP A 34 9.64 -8.34 -7.00
N LYS A 35 8.87 -7.92 -5.98
CA LYS A 35 9.19 -6.77 -5.12
C LYS A 35 10.51 -6.94 -4.38
N SER A 36 10.81 -8.15 -3.87
CA SER A 36 12.06 -8.44 -3.17
C SER A 36 13.30 -8.47 -4.08
N ASN A 37 13.10 -8.56 -5.39
CA ASN A 37 14.15 -8.58 -6.40
C ASN A 37 14.39 -7.24 -7.09
N LEU A 38 13.65 -6.19 -6.72
CA LEU A 38 13.89 -4.84 -7.23
C LEU A 38 15.29 -4.36 -6.87
N THR A 39 15.93 -3.66 -7.79
CA THR A 39 17.19 -2.98 -7.53
C THR A 39 16.97 -1.74 -6.65
N VAL A 40 17.99 -1.31 -5.92
CA VAL A 40 17.90 -0.10 -5.08
C VAL A 40 17.42 1.13 -5.86
N PRO A 41 17.96 1.44 -7.07
CA PRO A 41 17.43 2.57 -7.86
C PRO A 41 15.95 2.45 -8.21
N GLN A 42 15.47 1.23 -8.51
CA GLN A 42 14.04 0.98 -8.78
C GLN A 42 13.18 1.21 -7.53
N MET A 43 13.62 0.72 -6.37
CA MET A 43 12.93 0.95 -5.10
C MET A 43 12.88 2.43 -4.75
N VAL A 44 14.00 3.15 -4.93
CA VAL A 44 14.07 4.60 -4.67
C VAL A 44 13.12 5.37 -5.60
N ALA A 45 13.18 5.14 -6.90
CA ALA A 45 12.33 5.87 -7.85
C ALA A 45 10.84 5.59 -7.60
N ARG A 46 10.46 4.29 -7.46
CA ARG A 46 9.07 3.88 -7.23
C ARG A 46 8.54 4.33 -5.87
N GLY A 47 9.36 4.22 -4.81
CA GLY A 47 8.98 4.63 -3.46
C GLY A 47 8.84 6.15 -3.33
N THR A 48 9.75 6.93 -3.90
CA THR A 48 9.68 8.40 -3.89
C THR A 48 8.42 8.89 -4.61
N LEU A 49 8.15 8.35 -5.81
CA LEU A 49 6.95 8.73 -6.55
C LEU A 49 5.67 8.34 -5.81
N ALA A 50 5.63 7.15 -5.20
CA ALA A 50 4.48 6.71 -4.41
C ALA A 50 4.24 7.58 -3.17
N GLY A 51 5.30 7.99 -2.47
CA GLY A 51 5.19 8.91 -1.34
C GLY A 51 4.61 10.27 -1.74
N ALA A 52 5.07 10.82 -2.86
CA ALA A 52 4.54 12.07 -3.42
C ALA A 52 3.07 11.95 -3.86
N ILE A 53 2.70 10.87 -4.55
CA ILE A 53 1.32 10.61 -4.98
C ILE A 53 0.39 10.48 -3.78
N LEU A 54 0.82 9.82 -2.70
CA LEU A 54 -0.01 9.69 -1.51
C LEU A 54 -0.17 11.02 -0.77
N GLY A 55 0.86 11.86 -0.79
CA GLY A 55 0.76 13.25 -0.34
C GLY A 55 -0.30 14.02 -1.14
N ALA A 56 -0.25 13.93 -2.47
CA ALA A 56 -1.22 14.58 -3.37
C ALA A 56 -2.65 14.06 -3.12
N ALA A 57 -2.83 12.75 -2.97
CA ALA A 57 -4.14 12.17 -2.66
C ALA A 57 -4.68 12.63 -1.29
N THR A 58 -3.79 12.78 -0.29
CA THR A 58 -4.17 13.34 1.01
C THR A 58 -4.60 14.79 0.88
N THR A 59 -3.89 15.59 0.09
CA THR A 59 -4.26 16.97 -0.19
C THR A 59 -5.64 17.06 -0.86
N VAL A 60 -5.92 16.24 -1.88
CA VAL A 60 -7.25 16.17 -2.53
C VAL A 60 -8.33 15.84 -1.50
N ALA A 61 -8.08 14.87 -0.61
CA ALA A 61 -9.04 14.50 0.41
C ALA A 61 -9.32 15.62 1.40
N LEU A 62 -8.29 16.33 1.87
CA LEU A 62 -8.45 17.47 2.77
C LEU A 62 -9.17 18.63 2.10
N THR A 63 -8.80 18.96 0.85
CA THR A 63 -9.47 20.01 0.07
C THR A 63 -10.95 19.71 -0.13
N ALA A 64 -11.29 18.47 -0.48
CA ALA A 64 -12.68 18.08 -0.68
C ALA A 64 -13.49 18.10 0.64
N ALA A 65 -12.89 17.69 1.74
CA ALA A 65 -13.51 17.79 3.06
C ALA A 65 -13.76 19.25 3.45
N GLU A 66 -12.78 20.13 3.24
CA GLU A 66 -12.89 21.56 3.54
C GLU A 66 -13.97 22.23 2.67
N GLN A 67 -13.95 22.04 1.36
CA GLN A 67 -14.91 22.64 0.42
C GLN A 67 -16.36 22.20 0.66
N THR A 68 -16.56 20.98 1.15
CA THR A 68 -17.92 20.42 1.33
C THR A 68 -18.39 20.45 2.78
N GLY A 69 -17.51 20.67 3.74
CA GLY A 69 -17.79 20.50 5.17
C GLY A 69 -18.05 19.03 5.57
N LEU A 70 -17.81 18.06 4.67
CA LEU A 70 -18.12 16.66 4.88
C LEU A 70 -16.83 15.81 4.76
N PRO A 71 -16.20 15.38 5.87
CA PRO A 71 -14.98 14.57 5.85
C PRO A 71 -15.11 13.29 5.02
N ILE A 72 -16.30 12.70 4.93
CA ILE A 72 -16.57 11.51 4.14
C ILE A 72 -16.30 11.71 2.64
N VAL A 73 -16.52 12.90 2.11
CA VAL A 73 -16.24 13.20 0.69
C VAL A 73 -14.74 13.10 0.42
N GLY A 74 -13.92 13.65 1.31
CA GLY A 74 -12.47 13.49 1.24
C GLY A 74 -12.04 12.03 1.31
N ALA A 75 -12.65 11.26 2.20
CA ALA A 75 -12.35 9.84 2.36
C ALA A 75 -12.69 9.01 1.11
N VAL A 76 -13.78 9.36 0.41
CA VAL A 76 -14.16 8.70 -0.86
C VAL A 76 -13.18 9.05 -1.99
N LEU A 77 -12.56 10.22 -1.99
CA LEU A 77 -11.61 10.64 -3.03
C LEU A 77 -10.18 10.15 -2.77
N PHE A 78 -9.79 9.94 -1.52
CA PHE A 78 -8.43 9.52 -1.14
C PHE A 78 -7.92 8.28 -1.91
N PRO A 79 -8.73 7.23 -2.20
CA PRO A 79 -8.27 6.03 -2.89
C PRO A 79 -7.62 6.29 -4.26
N VAL A 80 -7.85 7.43 -4.88
CA VAL A 80 -7.27 7.78 -6.19
C VAL A 80 -5.75 7.62 -6.19
N GLY A 81 -5.07 8.03 -5.10
CA GLY A 81 -3.62 7.87 -5.00
C GLY A 81 -3.19 6.42 -4.88
N PHE A 82 -3.90 5.63 -4.07
CA PHE A 82 -3.62 4.21 -3.93
C PHE A 82 -3.78 3.47 -5.26
N VAL A 83 -4.85 3.77 -6.00
CA VAL A 83 -5.11 3.20 -7.33
C VAL A 83 -4.01 3.55 -8.31
N MET A 84 -3.57 4.82 -8.36
CA MET A 84 -2.45 5.23 -9.22
C MET A 84 -1.17 4.47 -8.88
N ILE A 85 -0.83 4.33 -7.59
CA ILE A 85 0.36 3.63 -7.13
C ILE A 85 0.34 2.17 -7.60
N ILE A 86 -0.76 1.46 -7.40
CA ILE A 86 -0.87 0.04 -7.75
C ILE A 86 -0.88 -0.17 -9.27
N LEU A 87 -1.64 0.63 -10.02
CA LEU A 87 -1.73 0.48 -11.47
C LEU A 87 -0.45 0.88 -12.21
N LEU A 88 0.33 1.83 -11.67
CA LEU A 88 1.65 2.19 -12.19
C LEU A 88 2.76 1.23 -11.76
N GLY A 89 2.46 0.23 -10.94
CA GLY A 89 3.46 -0.71 -10.44
C GLY A 89 4.52 -0.08 -9.55
N LEU A 90 4.13 0.97 -8.80
CA LEU A 90 5.00 1.63 -7.84
C LEU A 90 5.14 0.82 -6.56
N GLU A 91 6.14 1.18 -5.74
CA GLU A 91 6.31 0.56 -4.42
C GLU A 91 5.52 1.30 -3.36
N LEU A 92 4.69 0.55 -2.63
CA LEU A 92 4.03 1.02 -1.42
C LEU A 92 4.36 0.04 -0.29
N VAL A 93 5.14 0.49 0.69
CA VAL A 93 5.67 -0.38 1.76
C VAL A 93 4.56 -1.07 2.54
N THR A 94 3.43 -0.39 2.80
CA THR A 94 2.30 -0.93 3.55
C THR A 94 1.62 -2.10 2.83
N GLY A 95 1.56 -2.08 1.49
CA GLY A 95 1.16 -3.23 0.68
C GLY A 95 2.22 -4.34 0.69
N SER A 96 3.50 -3.97 0.60
CA SER A 96 4.62 -4.92 0.62
C SER A 96 4.74 -5.65 1.96
N PHE A 97 4.26 -5.09 3.08
CA PHE A 97 4.17 -5.74 4.39
C PHE A 97 3.31 -7.02 4.38
N ALA A 98 2.35 -7.14 3.46
CA ALA A 98 1.59 -8.38 3.28
C ALA A 98 2.28 -9.37 2.33
N LEU A 99 2.93 -8.88 1.26
CA LEU A 99 3.34 -9.71 0.12
C LEU A 99 4.71 -10.35 0.31
N ILE A 100 5.73 -9.56 0.70
CA ILE A 100 7.12 -10.05 0.79
C ILE A 100 7.30 -11.09 1.91
N PRO A 101 6.73 -10.93 3.12
CA PRO A 101 6.84 -11.96 4.15
C PRO A 101 6.25 -13.32 3.74
N LEU A 102 5.17 -13.35 2.97
CA LEU A 102 4.63 -14.61 2.43
C LEU A 102 5.60 -15.28 1.47
N ALA A 103 6.28 -14.51 0.62
CA ALA A 103 7.33 -15.04 -0.25
C ALA A 103 8.54 -15.57 0.54
N VAL A 104 8.87 -14.96 1.69
CA VAL A 104 9.90 -15.48 2.62
C VAL A 104 9.45 -16.80 3.24
N MET A 105 8.20 -16.89 3.70
CA MET A 105 7.64 -18.13 4.28
C MET A 105 7.63 -19.30 3.29
N GLU A 106 7.41 -19.02 2.01
CA GLU A 106 7.48 -20.01 0.93
C GLU A 106 8.93 -20.37 0.53
N GLY A 107 9.93 -19.75 1.15
CA GLY A 107 11.34 -19.95 0.79
C GLY A 107 11.72 -19.44 -0.61
N ARG A 108 10.91 -18.59 -1.21
CA ARG A 108 11.11 -18.04 -2.55
C ARG A 108 11.92 -16.74 -2.56
N THR A 109 12.12 -16.15 -1.41
CA THR A 109 13.01 -15.02 -1.14
C THR A 109 13.55 -15.14 0.28
N ASN A 110 14.31 -14.16 0.77
CA ASN A 110 14.91 -14.22 2.10
C ASN A 110 14.66 -12.94 2.91
N VAL A 111 14.88 -13.06 4.23
CA VAL A 111 14.66 -11.97 5.19
C VAL A 111 15.52 -10.73 4.87
N ALA A 112 16.77 -10.93 4.41
CA ALA A 112 17.64 -9.80 4.09
C ALA A 112 17.07 -8.93 2.96
N LYS A 113 16.55 -9.55 1.88
CA LYS A 113 15.86 -8.84 0.79
C LYS A 113 14.57 -8.16 1.27
N CYS A 114 13.81 -8.80 2.17
CA CYS A 114 12.63 -8.23 2.78
C CYS A 114 12.98 -6.94 3.57
N VAL A 115 13.95 -7.01 4.46
CA VAL A 115 14.43 -5.86 5.25
C VAL A 115 14.99 -4.77 4.35
N THR A 116 15.77 -5.11 3.33
CA THR A 116 16.31 -4.15 2.36
C THR A 116 15.18 -3.41 1.63
N ASN A 117 14.18 -4.14 1.12
CA ASN A 117 13.02 -3.52 0.45
C ASN A 117 12.30 -2.56 1.40
N PHE A 118 11.95 -3.00 2.61
CA PHE A 118 11.23 -2.17 3.56
C PHE A 118 12.03 -0.91 3.92
N SER A 119 13.31 -1.03 4.24
CA SER A 119 14.15 0.09 4.64
C SER A 119 14.32 1.12 3.53
N VAL A 120 14.64 0.67 2.31
CA VAL A 120 14.84 1.55 1.15
C VAL A 120 13.53 2.23 0.76
N VAL A 121 12.42 1.48 0.71
CA VAL A 121 11.12 2.02 0.29
C VAL A 121 10.58 2.99 1.35
N ILE A 122 10.72 2.71 2.66
CA ILE A 122 10.35 3.66 3.74
C ILE A 122 11.12 4.97 3.60
N ALA A 123 12.45 4.91 3.45
CA ALA A 123 13.26 6.10 3.26
C ALA A 123 12.84 6.88 2.00
N SER A 124 12.55 6.19 0.92
CA SER A 124 12.09 6.79 -0.33
C SER A 124 10.72 7.46 -0.20
N HIS A 125 9.80 6.86 0.56
CA HIS A 125 8.50 7.47 0.85
C HIS A 125 8.64 8.78 1.63
N ILE A 126 9.53 8.80 2.64
CA ILE A 126 9.80 10.03 3.40
C ILE A 126 10.29 11.14 2.46
N VAL A 127 11.25 10.82 1.58
CA VAL A 127 11.77 11.78 0.60
C VAL A 127 10.68 12.28 -0.34
N GLY A 128 9.88 11.37 -0.91
CA GLY A 128 8.80 11.73 -1.84
C GLY A 128 7.68 12.56 -1.19
N ALA A 129 7.26 12.15 0.00
CA ALA A 129 6.24 12.85 0.78
C ALA A 129 6.72 14.24 1.25
N ALA A 130 7.97 14.35 1.72
CA ALA A 130 8.55 15.61 2.13
C ALA A 130 8.76 16.57 0.95
N LEU A 131 9.22 16.06 -0.20
CA LEU A 131 9.37 16.86 -1.43
C LEU A 131 8.02 17.41 -1.88
N TYR A 132 7.01 16.56 -1.99
CA TYR A 132 5.66 17.00 -2.33
C TYR A 132 5.12 18.00 -1.29
N GLY A 133 5.31 17.73 0.00
CA GLY A 133 4.91 18.60 1.09
C GLY A 133 5.54 19.99 1.00
N ALA A 134 6.85 20.06 0.77
CA ALA A 134 7.57 21.32 0.61
C ALA A 134 7.06 22.12 -0.60
N LEU A 135 6.86 21.46 -1.74
CA LEU A 135 6.32 22.12 -2.94
C LEU A 135 4.88 22.62 -2.71
N TYR A 136 4.03 21.79 -2.10
CA TYR A 136 2.64 22.15 -1.81
C TYR A 136 2.55 23.30 -0.80
N VAL A 137 3.28 23.23 0.31
CA VAL A 137 3.35 24.28 1.32
C VAL A 137 3.83 25.60 0.70
N THR A 138 4.90 25.55 -0.10
CA THR A 138 5.41 26.73 -0.81
C THR A 138 4.36 27.34 -1.73
N ALA A 139 3.59 26.50 -2.43
CA ALA A 139 2.56 26.97 -3.35
C ALA A 139 1.37 27.64 -2.64
N ILE A 140 0.82 27.00 -1.59
CA ILE A 140 -0.36 27.55 -0.88
C ILE A 140 -0.04 28.76 0.00
N THR A 141 1.21 28.91 0.40
CA THR A 141 1.66 30.05 1.24
C THR A 141 2.33 31.17 0.44
N TYR A 142 2.33 31.08 -0.91
CA TYR A 142 3.08 32.00 -1.76
C TYR A 142 4.52 32.21 -1.24
N ALA A 143 5.21 31.11 -1.06
CA ALA A 143 6.58 31.05 -0.50
C ALA A 143 6.69 31.63 0.92
N GLY A 144 5.68 31.44 1.76
CA GLY A 144 5.66 31.85 3.16
C GLY A 144 5.14 33.27 3.40
N THR A 145 4.65 33.96 2.37
CA THR A 145 4.12 35.34 2.50
C THR A 145 2.66 35.39 2.92
N GLU A 146 1.92 34.30 2.71
CA GLU A 146 0.49 34.19 3.00
C GLU A 146 0.19 32.90 3.77
N THR A 147 -0.53 33.01 4.88
CA THR A 147 -0.88 31.88 5.74
C THR A 147 -2.39 31.81 6.04
N SER A 148 -3.18 32.63 5.38
CA SER A 148 -4.64 32.69 5.60
C SER A 148 -5.42 31.59 4.88
N ASP A 149 -4.76 30.79 4.00
CA ASP A 149 -5.41 29.68 3.31
C ASP A 149 -5.95 28.68 4.33
N PRO A 150 -7.24 28.29 4.28
CA PRO A 150 -7.85 27.32 5.19
C PRO A 150 -7.09 26.00 5.26
N MET A 151 -6.45 25.60 4.17
CA MET A 151 -5.64 24.36 4.13
C MET A 151 -4.42 24.41 5.04
N VAL A 152 -3.86 25.60 5.30
CA VAL A 152 -2.74 25.77 6.27
C VAL A 152 -3.20 25.27 7.63
N GLN A 153 -4.34 25.79 8.13
CA GLN A 153 -4.87 25.42 9.43
C GLN A 153 -5.33 23.96 9.47
N ALA A 154 -5.93 23.45 8.40
CA ALA A 154 -6.36 22.07 8.30
C ALA A 154 -5.18 21.08 8.42
N ILE A 155 -4.05 21.36 7.76
CA ILE A 155 -2.86 20.52 7.81
C ILE A 155 -2.18 20.60 9.18
N VAL A 156 -2.03 21.81 9.76
CA VAL A 156 -1.45 22.01 11.10
C VAL A 156 -2.26 21.22 12.13
N HIS A 157 -3.58 21.45 12.17
CA HIS A 157 -4.47 20.80 13.11
C HIS A 157 -4.45 19.27 12.98
N LEU A 158 -4.45 18.76 11.73
CA LEU A 158 -4.38 17.32 11.49
C LEU A 158 -3.03 16.74 11.95
N ALA A 159 -1.92 17.43 11.71
CA ALA A 159 -0.59 16.99 12.15
C ALA A 159 -0.53 16.88 13.68
N GLU A 160 -0.97 17.92 14.38
CA GLU A 160 -1.00 17.95 15.84
C GLU A 160 -1.90 16.85 16.41
N HIS A 161 -3.09 16.65 15.83
CA HIS A 161 -4.01 15.60 16.24
C HIS A 161 -3.44 14.18 16.08
N LYS A 162 -2.47 14.01 15.19
CA LYS A 162 -1.81 12.72 14.96
C LYS A 162 -0.65 12.43 15.92
N VAL A 163 -0.21 13.40 16.72
CA VAL A 163 0.96 13.26 17.61
C VAL A 163 0.62 13.58 19.06
N LEU A 164 0.14 14.79 19.31
CA LEU A 164 -0.01 15.31 20.68
C LEU A 164 -0.98 14.54 21.58
N PRO A 165 -2.15 14.07 21.09
CA PRO A 165 -3.06 13.27 21.93
C PRO A 165 -2.45 11.94 22.37
N TYR A 166 -1.63 11.31 21.53
CA TYR A 166 -0.96 10.06 21.90
C TYR A 166 0.11 10.29 22.96
N GLU A 167 0.90 11.36 22.83
CA GLU A 167 1.89 11.78 23.83
C GLU A 167 1.22 12.08 25.16
N ALA A 168 0.16 12.87 25.17
CA ALA A 168 -0.56 13.27 26.38
C ALA A 168 -1.10 12.07 27.20
N VAL A 169 -1.47 10.96 26.52
CA VAL A 169 -1.95 9.74 27.19
C VAL A 169 -0.79 8.80 27.59
N GLY A 170 0.41 8.99 27.05
CA GLY A 170 1.59 8.18 27.33
C GLY A 170 1.46 6.73 26.79
N LEU A 171 1.71 5.71 27.62
CA LEU A 171 1.69 4.32 27.16
C LEU A 171 0.34 3.92 26.54
N GLY A 172 -0.78 4.39 27.08
CA GLY A 172 -2.10 4.19 26.50
C GLY A 172 -2.23 4.77 25.09
N GLY A 173 -1.57 5.91 24.84
CA GLY A 173 -1.48 6.53 23.52
C GLY A 173 -0.68 5.67 22.53
N ILE A 174 0.45 5.08 22.96
CA ILE A 174 1.22 4.13 22.12
C ILE A 174 0.36 2.91 21.76
N VAL A 175 -0.35 2.33 22.72
CA VAL A 175 -1.25 1.20 22.43
C VAL A 175 -2.34 1.61 21.43
N ALA A 176 -2.96 2.77 21.63
CA ALA A 176 -4.02 3.25 20.76
C ALA A 176 -3.53 3.50 19.32
N VAL A 177 -2.38 4.16 19.13
CA VAL A 177 -1.82 4.44 17.81
C VAL A 177 -1.39 3.16 17.08
N VAL A 178 -0.82 2.18 17.79
CA VAL A 178 -0.48 0.87 17.21
C VAL A 178 -1.74 0.13 16.76
N ILE A 179 -2.78 0.08 17.58
CA ILE A 179 -4.04 -0.58 17.21
C ILE A 179 -4.70 0.12 16.02
N LYS A 180 -4.78 1.45 15.99
CA LYS A 180 -5.28 2.20 14.83
C LYS A 180 -4.47 1.90 13.57
N ALA A 181 -3.15 1.78 13.70
CA ALA A 181 -2.28 1.42 12.59
C ALA A 181 -2.49 -0.03 12.12
N MET A 182 -2.70 -0.98 13.04
CA MET A 182 -3.05 -2.36 12.68
C MET A 182 -4.37 -2.43 11.90
N LEU A 183 -5.41 -1.77 12.38
CA LEU A 183 -6.72 -1.70 11.71
C LEU A 183 -6.62 -1.01 10.35
N CYS A 184 -5.81 0.05 10.24
CA CYS A 184 -5.53 0.73 8.98
C CYS A 184 -4.95 -0.25 7.95
N ASN A 185 -3.85 -0.89 8.30
CA ASN A 185 -3.16 -1.72 7.32
C ASN A 185 -3.82 -3.10 7.13
N TRP A 186 -4.75 -3.49 7.96
CA TRP A 186 -5.70 -4.54 7.63
C TRP A 186 -6.44 -4.20 6.33
N MET A 187 -7.02 -3.00 6.25
CA MET A 187 -7.77 -2.55 5.06
C MET A 187 -6.85 -2.30 3.85
N VAL A 188 -5.68 -1.69 4.05
CA VAL A 188 -4.71 -1.44 2.96
C VAL A 188 -4.20 -2.76 2.37
N ALA A 189 -3.88 -3.73 3.21
CA ALA A 189 -3.43 -5.06 2.78
C ALA A 189 -4.54 -5.81 2.03
N ILE A 190 -5.80 -5.74 2.51
CA ILE A 190 -6.95 -6.25 1.75
C ILE A 190 -7.02 -5.55 0.39
N GLY A 191 -6.99 -4.22 0.33
CA GLY A 191 -7.03 -3.46 -0.92
C GLY A 191 -5.94 -3.89 -1.89
N THR A 192 -4.71 -4.09 -1.39
CA THR A 192 -3.59 -4.60 -2.19
C THR A 192 -3.88 -6.01 -2.72
N ILE A 193 -4.29 -6.92 -1.86
CA ILE A 193 -4.50 -8.33 -2.23
C ILE A 193 -5.67 -8.50 -3.20
N ILE A 194 -6.80 -7.85 -2.94
CA ILE A 194 -7.97 -7.98 -3.83
C ILE A 194 -7.75 -7.32 -5.20
N SER A 195 -6.74 -6.46 -5.36
CA SER A 195 -6.36 -5.97 -6.69
C SER A 195 -5.91 -7.10 -7.62
N TYR A 196 -5.41 -8.20 -7.06
CA TYR A 196 -5.03 -9.40 -7.81
C TYR A 196 -6.22 -10.31 -8.12
N SER A 197 -7.39 -10.09 -7.50
CA SER A 197 -8.59 -10.90 -7.76
C SER A 197 -9.28 -10.58 -9.10
N SER A 198 -8.81 -9.57 -9.82
CA SER A 198 -9.34 -9.18 -11.13
C SER A 198 -8.23 -8.98 -12.15
N SER A 199 -8.46 -9.49 -13.37
CA SER A 199 -7.64 -9.20 -14.56
C SER A 199 -8.07 -7.91 -15.28
N SER A 200 -9.24 -7.36 -14.95
CA SER A 200 -9.78 -6.12 -15.50
C SER A 200 -9.27 -4.91 -14.73
N THR A 201 -8.80 -3.87 -15.43
CA THR A 201 -8.38 -2.61 -14.79
C THR A 201 -9.51 -1.96 -13.99
N ALA A 202 -10.72 -1.90 -14.53
CA ALA A 202 -11.89 -1.36 -13.82
C ALA A 202 -12.21 -2.18 -12.56
N GLY A 203 -12.15 -3.53 -12.66
CA GLY A 203 -12.34 -4.42 -11.52
C GLY A 203 -11.29 -4.19 -10.42
N LYS A 204 -10.03 -3.97 -10.77
CA LYS A 204 -8.97 -3.63 -9.82
C LYS A 204 -9.26 -2.32 -9.10
N ILE A 205 -9.65 -1.28 -9.85
CA ILE A 205 -9.97 0.04 -9.30
C ILE A 205 -11.09 -0.09 -8.26
N LEU A 206 -12.21 -0.71 -8.63
CA LEU A 206 -13.37 -0.88 -7.74
C LEU A 206 -13.04 -1.72 -6.51
N ALA A 207 -12.29 -2.81 -6.67
CA ALA A 207 -11.89 -3.67 -5.57
C ALA A 207 -11.03 -2.92 -4.53
N MET A 208 -10.09 -2.09 -4.97
CA MET A 208 -9.20 -1.32 -4.10
C MET A 208 -9.91 -0.15 -3.40
N TRP A 209 -10.91 0.44 -4.06
CA TRP A 209 -11.51 1.70 -3.63
C TRP A 209 -12.15 1.61 -2.24
N LEU A 210 -12.96 0.58 -2.03
CA LEU A 210 -13.76 0.46 -0.80
C LEU A 210 -12.92 0.24 0.47
N PRO A 211 -11.95 -0.69 0.53
CA PRO A 211 -11.10 -0.86 1.72
C PRO A 211 -10.29 0.40 2.04
N VAL A 212 -9.80 1.09 0.99
CA VAL A 212 -9.02 2.33 1.17
C VAL A 212 -9.90 3.46 1.67
N THR A 213 -11.12 3.63 1.14
CA THR A 213 -12.12 4.56 1.69
C THR A 213 -12.40 4.25 3.16
N THR A 214 -12.57 2.98 3.51
CA THR A 214 -12.89 2.55 4.87
C THR A 214 -11.86 3.01 5.89
N PHE A 215 -10.56 2.72 5.67
CA PHE A 215 -9.57 3.12 6.67
C PHE A 215 -9.43 4.63 6.79
N PHE A 216 -9.55 5.35 5.67
CA PHE A 216 -9.43 6.81 5.69
C PHE A 216 -10.63 7.47 6.38
N SER A 217 -11.86 6.98 6.13
CA SER A 217 -13.09 7.46 6.79
C SER A 217 -13.05 7.28 8.31
N LEU A 218 -12.41 6.22 8.79
CA LEU A 218 -12.29 5.92 10.22
C LEU A 218 -11.15 6.68 10.92
N GLY A 219 -10.40 7.52 10.19
CA GLY A 219 -9.27 8.27 10.75
C GLY A 219 -8.18 7.35 11.33
N LEU A 220 -7.93 6.22 10.66
CA LEU A 220 -6.91 5.26 11.08
C LEU A 220 -5.50 5.72 10.67
N GLU A 221 -4.47 5.12 11.29
CA GLU A 221 -3.09 5.60 11.16
C GLU A 221 -2.33 4.86 10.04
N HIS A 222 -2.02 5.60 8.98
CA HIS A 222 -1.25 5.08 7.84
C HIS A 222 0.14 5.75 7.77
N ALA A 223 1.19 4.93 7.87
CA ALA A 223 2.57 5.43 7.97
C ALA A 223 2.96 6.40 6.84
N VAL A 224 2.62 6.09 5.58
CA VAL A 224 3.03 6.92 4.43
C VAL A 224 2.20 8.20 4.32
N VAL A 225 0.92 8.18 4.73
CA VAL A 225 0.10 9.42 4.87
C VAL A 225 0.72 10.34 5.92
N ASN A 226 1.13 9.77 7.06
CA ASN A 226 1.74 10.52 8.16
C ASN A 226 3.10 11.11 7.77
N MET A 227 3.86 10.47 6.87
CA MET A 227 5.11 11.01 6.30
C MET A 227 4.90 12.29 5.47
N PHE A 228 3.69 12.56 5.02
CA PHE A 228 3.32 13.83 4.38
C PHE A 228 2.72 14.81 5.41
N VAL A 229 1.66 14.39 6.12
CA VAL A 229 0.84 15.27 6.95
C VAL A 229 1.68 15.91 8.07
N ILE A 230 2.47 15.12 8.80
CA ILE A 230 3.18 15.62 9.96
C ILE A 230 4.33 16.56 9.56
N PRO A 231 5.23 16.19 8.62
CA PRO A 231 6.24 17.14 8.15
C PRO A 231 5.67 18.39 7.49
N ALA A 232 4.58 18.29 6.71
CA ALA A 232 3.94 19.46 6.14
C ALA A 232 3.37 20.39 7.23
N GLY A 233 2.72 19.82 8.27
CA GLY A 233 2.26 20.57 9.43
C GLY A 233 3.41 21.25 10.18
N MET A 234 4.54 20.56 10.38
CA MET A 234 5.73 21.15 10.99
C MET A 234 6.29 22.33 10.17
N MET A 235 6.30 22.21 8.83
CA MET A 235 6.69 23.31 7.94
C MET A 235 5.73 24.51 8.03
N LEU A 236 4.47 24.27 8.35
CA LEU A 236 3.41 25.29 8.52
C LEU A 236 3.30 25.81 9.96
N GLY A 237 4.16 25.36 10.88
CA GLY A 237 4.23 25.86 12.25
C GLY A 237 3.49 25.03 13.30
N ALA A 238 3.11 23.78 13.00
CA ALA A 238 2.60 22.85 14.02
C ALA A 238 3.63 22.67 15.15
N ASP A 239 3.17 22.69 16.40
CA ASP A 239 4.03 22.54 17.59
C ASP A 239 4.39 21.06 17.83
N ILE A 240 5.15 20.50 16.90
CA ILE A 240 5.61 19.13 16.92
C ILE A 240 7.11 19.08 16.66
N SER A 241 7.86 18.51 17.58
CA SER A 241 9.28 18.20 17.37
C SER A 241 9.47 16.93 16.53
N PHE A 242 10.64 16.79 15.91
CA PHE A 242 11.03 15.57 15.19
C PHE A 242 10.98 14.32 16.09
N GLY A 243 11.40 14.47 17.38
CA GLY A 243 11.34 13.38 18.36
C GLY A 243 9.92 12.93 18.69
N GLN A 244 8.99 13.88 18.81
CA GLN A 244 7.57 13.57 19.03
C GLN A 244 6.96 12.88 17.81
N TRP A 245 7.22 13.37 16.58
CA TRP A 245 6.75 12.69 15.36
C TRP A 245 7.18 11.22 15.33
N TRP A 246 8.48 10.95 15.53
CA TRP A 246 8.98 9.57 15.46
C TRP A 246 8.55 8.72 16.63
N GLY A 247 8.62 9.24 17.85
CA GLY A 247 8.34 8.48 19.08
C GLY A 247 6.85 8.15 19.28
N TRP A 248 5.97 9.11 19.01
CA TRP A 248 4.55 8.98 19.31
C TRP A 248 3.68 8.64 18.10
N ASN A 249 4.22 8.74 16.87
CA ASN A 249 3.45 8.39 15.67
C ASN A 249 4.23 7.48 14.73
N GLN A 250 5.28 7.99 14.05
CA GLN A 250 5.83 7.32 12.86
C GLN A 250 6.34 5.90 13.13
N ALA A 251 7.15 5.69 14.17
CA ALA A 251 7.68 4.36 14.48
C ALA A 251 6.60 3.39 14.98
N PRO A 252 5.73 3.76 15.96
CA PRO A 252 4.61 2.90 16.36
C PRO A 252 3.66 2.58 15.21
N VAL A 253 3.38 3.54 14.31
CA VAL A 253 2.50 3.33 13.15
C VAL A 253 3.13 2.36 12.15
N LEU A 254 4.43 2.44 11.87
CA LEU A 254 5.12 1.47 11.01
C LEU A 254 5.00 0.06 11.56
N VAL A 255 5.22 -0.12 12.87
CA VAL A 255 5.07 -1.42 13.55
C VAL A 255 3.63 -1.91 13.47
N GLY A 256 2.66 -1.05 13.79
CA GLY A 256 1.24 -1.40 13.72
C GLY A 256 0.79 -1.76 12.30
N ASN A 257 1.22 -0.99 11.29
CA ASN A 257 0.90 -1.29 9.89
C ASN A 257 1.48 -2.66 9.46
N LEU A 258 2.73 -2.98 9.84
CA LEU A 258 3.31 -4.30 9.57
C LEU A 258 2.49 -5.42 10.23
N LEU A 259 2.19 -5.29 11.51
CA LEU A 259 1.43 -6.29 12.25
C LEU A 259 0.01 -6.46 11.70
N GLY A 260 -0.67 -5.36 11.35
CA GLY A 260 -2.02 -5.41 10.77
C GLY A 260 -2.06 -6.14 9.42
N ALA A 261 -1.10 -5.87 8.54
CA ALA A 261 -0.98 -6.57 7.26
C ALA A 261 -0.75 -8.08 7.44
N LEU A 262 0.14 -8.45 8.36
CA LEU A 262 0.48 -9.85 8.60
C LEU A 262 -0.65 -10.60 9.31
N LEU A 263 -1.06 -10.13 10.49
CA LEU A 263 -1.93 -10.89 11.39
C LEU A 263 -3.39 -10.92 10.92
N PHE A 264 -3.87 -9.86 10.28
CA PHE A 264 -5.28 -9.75 9.90
C PHE A 264 -5.56 -10.01 8.43
N THR A 265 -4.52 -10.08 7.57
CA THR A 265 -4.73 -10.31 6.14
C THR A 265 -3.85 -11.42 5.59
N ALA A 266 -2.53 -11.24 5.58
CA ALA A 266 -1.62 -12.13 4.87
C ALA A 266 -1.65 -13.56 5.43
N LEU A 267 -1.40 -13.74 6.72
CA LEU A 267 -1.37 -15.07 7.35
C LEU A 267 -2.74 -15.77 7.34
N PRO A 268 -3.87 -15.12 7.73
CA PRO A 268 -5.18 -15.76 7.65
C PRO A 268 -5.55 -16.23 6.25
N LEU A 269 -5.34 -15.40 5.23
CA LEU A 269 -5.64 -15.79 3.84
C LEU A 269 -4.71 -16.90 3.36
N TYR A 270 -3.42 -16.83 3.69
CA TYR A 270 -2.46 -17.86 3.34
C TYR A 270 -2.85 -19.22 3.93
N PHE A 271 -3.09 -19.30 5.23
CA PHE A 271 -3.43 -20.56 5.89
C PHE A 271 -4.82 -21.10 5.50
N SER A 272 -5.76 -20.23 5.14
CA SER A 272 -7.11 -20.66 4.75
C SER A 272 -7.21 -21.15 3.30
N HIS A 273 -6.38 -20.62 2.41
CA HIS A 273 -6.49 -20.91 0.96
C HIS A 273 -5.26 -21.61 0.36
N ARG A 274 -4.15 -21.71 1.10
CA ARG A 274 -2.99 -22.42 0.61
C ARG A 274 -3.26 -23.91 0.54
N THR A 275 -3.53 -24.42 -0.64
CA THR A 275 -3.57 -25.86 -0.87
C THR A 275 -2.16 -26.40 -0.67
N ARG A 276 -1.96 -27.36 0.25
CA ARG A 276 -0.71 -28.09 0.33
C ARG A 276 -0.53 -28.82 -1.00
N ILE A 277 0.26 -28.28 -1.89
CA ILE A 277 0.78 -29.07 -3.00
C ILE A 277 1.64 -30.14 -2.33
N ASN A 278 1.08 -31.36 -2.25
CA ASN A 278 1.91 -32.52 -1.94
C ASN A 278 3.05 -32.48 -2.93
N ARG A 279 4.29 -32.32 -2.47
CA ARG A 279 5.51 -32.43 -3.25
C ARG A 279 5.73 -33.91 -3.64
N ALA A 280 4.74 -34.53 -4.22
CA ALA A 280 4.75 -35.80 -4.87
C ALA A 280 3.83 -35.69 -6.08
N VAL A 281 4.17 -34.78 -6.99
CA VAL A 281 3.83 -35.05 -8.36
C VAL A 281 4.81 -36.15 -8.76
N ASP A 282 4.38 -37.42 -8.59
CA ASP A 282 4.87 -38.50 -9.36
C ASP A 282 4.83 -38.06 -10.83
N VAL A 283 5.99 -37.70 -11.35
CA VAL A 283 6.20 -37.64 -12.79
C VAL A 283 6.10 -39.09 -13.23
N PRO A 284 5.03 -39.52 -13.91
CA PRO A 284 4.99 -40.87 -14.42
C PRO A 284 6.19 -41.03 -15.37
N PRO A 285 7.05 -42.05 -15.18
CA PRO A 285 8.13 -42.33 -16.11
C PRO A 285 7.52 -42.97 -17.34
N SER A 286 7.10 -42.17 -18.32
CA SER A 286 6.91 -42.65 -19.70
C SER A 286 6.15 -41.64 -20.54
N VAL A 287 6.78 -40.62 -21.02
CA VAL A 287 6.65 -40.22 -22.42
C VAL A 287 8.03 -39.82 -22.92
N VAL A 288 8.91 -40.80 -22.99
CA VAL A 288 10.04 -40.77 -23.93
C VAL A 288 9.39 -40.85 -25.30
N ARG A 289 9.20 -39.72 -25.96
CA ARG A 289 8.88 -39.70 -27.38
C ARG A 289 10.01 -40.42 -28.10
N ARG A 290 9.75 -41.64 -28.62
CA ARG A 290 10.56 -42.22 -29.68
C ARG A 290 10.46 -41.29 -30.88
N GLU A 291 11.58 -40.66 -31.21
CA GLU A 291 11.71 -40.06 -32.55
C GLU A 291 11.43 -41.13 -33.61
N PRO A 292 10.59 -40.82 -34.60
CA PRO A 292 10.49 -41.70 -35.76
C PRO A 292 11.80 -41.62 -36.53
N ALA A 293 12.42 -42.80 -36.78
CA ALA A 293 13.59 -42.95 -37.64
C ALA A 293 13.28 -42.30 -39.00
N LEU A 294 14.14 -41.41 -39.44
CA LEU A 294 14.20 -40.96 -40.82
C LEU A 294 14.50 -42.16 -41.69
N LEU A 295 13.54 -42.56 -42.49
CA LEU A 295 13.76 -43.43 -43.63
C LEU A 295 14.27 -42.58 -44.79
N ASP A 296 15.49 -42.83 -45.17
CA ASP A 296 16.07 -42.40 -46.46
C ASP A 296 15.18 -42.88 -47.64
N PHE A 297 14.79 -41.93 -48.50
CA PHE A 297 14.76 -42.06 -49.96
C PHE A 297 14.73 -40.63 -50.56
#